data_abe3cc50c4ec1e7e4e164b90946eae7f
#
_entry.id   abe3cc50c4ec1e7e4e164b90946eae7f
#
_cell.length_a   1.000
_cell.length_b   1.000
_cell.length_c   1.000
_cell.angle_alpha   90.00
_cell.angle_beta   90.00
_cell.angle_gamma   90.00
#
_symmetry.space_group_name_H-M   'P 1'
#
loop_
_entity.id
_entity.type
_entity.pdbx_description
1 polymer ?
#
loop_
_entity_poly.entity_id
_entity_poly.type
_entity_poly.pdbx_seq_one_letter_code
_entity_poly.pdbx_strand_id
1 'polypeptide(L)'
;MKKRRMITLKNNSFMDKINSFVDGEFTITTKRKKQAPRRETTHHEPSLKERFTLWHETKAPGFFKAAYSVASVVICLTLISILLITVSFLPEYGNPDNPTNNEVSERYIEQGMEETGAVNIVTGMILDYRAFDTLGESHVLFTASAAVMLLMKKDKKGKVASNKFSPKRDPIVKNIARFIIPFLLVFGIYLMLNGHLSPGGGFSAGAVMGASFILYSSAFGYKQAKKVLTEKFIRVTTLCSLAFYAGAKCYSFFCGANHIPTGIPLGTPGDILSSGLILPLNIAVGLVVACTMYSFYSLFTKGEI
;
A
#
# COMPACT_ATOMS: atom_id res chain seq x y z
N MET A 1 -11.83 18.43 -44.69
CA MET A 1 -11.39 19.74 -44.14
C MET A 1 -11.01 19.59 -42.67
N LYS A 2 -9.71 19.55 -42.37
CA LYS A 2 -9.17 19.47 -40.99
C LYS A 2 -9.21 20.85 -40.35
N LYS A 3 -10.08 21.08 -39.34
CA LYS A 3 -10.05 22.30 -38.53
C LYS A 3 -8.86 22.25 -37.56
N ARG A 4 -7.85 23.11 -37.80
CA ARG A 4 -6.75 23.39 -36.86
C ARG A 4 -7.32 23.93 -35.56
N ARG A 5 -6.98 23.30 -34.44
CA ARG A 5 -7.23 23.82 -33.08
C ARG A 5 -6.17 24.86 -32.76
N MET A 6 -6.58 26.09 -32.55
CA MET A 6 -5.70 27.13 -32.02
C MET A 6 -5.66 27.03 -30.51
N ILE A 7 -4.50 26.80 -29.95
CA ILE A 7 -4.23 26.77 -28.50
C ILE A 7 -3.83 28.18 -28.11
N THR A 8 -4.68 28.89 -27.41
CA THR A 8 -4.35 30.20 -26.78
C THR A 8 -3.91 29.94 -25.34
N LEU A 9 -2.62 30.06 -25.10
CA LEU A 9 -2.06 30.09 -23.75
C LEU A 9 -2.42 31.46 -23.11
N LYS A 10 -3.28 31.43 -22.11
CA LYS A 10 -3.56 32.61 -21.26
C LYS A 10 -2.37 32.75 -20.30
N ASN A 11 -1.74 33.90 -20.29
CA ASN A 11 -0.66 34.25 -19.37
C ASN A 11 -1.19 34.22 -17.94
N ASN A 12 -0.99 33.09 -17.25
CA ASN A 12 -1.35 32.97 -15.85
C ASN A 12 -0.14 33.33 -15.00
N SER A 13 -0.35 34.07 -13.93
CA SER A 13 0.65 34.43 -12.94
C SER A 13 1.37 33.19 -12.42
N PHE A 14 2.63 33.33 -12.02
CA PHE A 14 3.43 32.24 -11.43
C PHE A 14 2.71 31.54 -10.27
N MET A 15 1.94 32.28 -9.47
CA MET A 15 1.12 31.75 -8.37
C MET A 15 -0.03 30.86 -8.85
N ASP A 16 -0.64 31.15 -10.00
CA ASP A 16 -1.70 30.31 -10.57
C ASP A 16 -1.15 28.94 -11.05
N LYS A 17 0.11 28.92 -11.51
CA LYS A 17 0.80 27.68 -11.88
C LYS A 17 1.14 26.81 -10.66
N ILE A 18 1.54 27.43 -9.56
CA ILE A 18 1.80 26.69 -8.31
C ILE A 18 0.50 26.14 -7.73
N ASN A 19 -0.57 26.93 -7.69
CA ASN A 19 -1.86 26.46 -7.20
C ASN A 19 -2.41 25.30 -8.04
N SER A 20 -2.32 25.36 -9.38
CA SER A 20 -2.76 24.27 -10.25
C SER A 20 -1.92 22.99 -10.09
N PHE A 21 -0.65 23.10 -9.70
CA PHE A 21 0.21 21.98 -9.41
C PHE A 21 -0.11 21.34 -8.04
N VAL A 22 -0.45 22.15 -7.04
CA VAL A 22 -0.83 21.69 -5.69
C VAL A 22 -2.22 21.04 -5.70
N ASP A 23 -3.16 21.57 -6.50
CA ASP A 23 -4.53 21.06 -6.59
C ASP A 23 -4.68 19.85 -7.55
N GLY A 24 -3.59 19.44 -8.24
CA GLY A 24 -3.60 18.29 -9.15
C GLY A 24 -4.50 18.44 -10.38
N GLU A 25 -5.03 19.64 -10.64
CA GLU A 25 -5.94 19.92 -11.75
C GLU A 25 -5.21 20.48 -12.97
N PHE A 26 -4.86 19.60 -13.91
CA PHE A 26 -4.55 20.00 -15.29
C PHE A 26 -5.85 20.24 -16.06
N THR A 27 -6.42 21.43 -15.96
CA THR A 27 -7.60 21.80 -16.77
C THR A 27 -7.18 22.25 -18.17
N ILE A 28 -7.35 21.35 -19.14
CA ILE A 28 -7.36 21.71 -20.56
C ILE A 28 -8.71 22.37 -20.87
N THR A 29 -8.77 23.69 -20.81
CA THR A 29 -10.00 24.43 -21.17
C THR A 29 -10.19 24.45 -22.69
N THR A 30 -11.02 23.55 -23.22
CA THR A 30 -11.56 23.66 -24.58
C THR A 30 -12.74 24.64 -24.57
N LYS A 31 -12.58 25.81 -25.21
CA LYS A 31 -13.72 26.72 -25.46
C LYS A 31 -14.75 26.04 -26.36
N ARG A 32 -15.81 25.52 -25.80
CA ARG A 32 -17.02 25.14 -26.54
C ARG A 32 -17.84 26.38 -26.80
N LYS A 33 -18.11 26.71 -28.09
CA LYS A 33 -19.03 27.78 -28.47
C LYS A 33 -20.38 27.48 -27.83
N LYS A 34 -20.86 28.38 -26.94
CA LYS A 34 -22.17 28.32 -26.31
C LYS A 34 -23.25 28.38 -27.39
N GLN A 35 -24.03 27.35 -27.58
CA GLN A 35 -25.41 27.44 -28.06
C GLN A 35 -26.24 28.01 -26.91
N ALA A 36 -27.04 29.02 -27.21
CA ALA A 36 -27.90 29.65 -26.22
C ALA A 36 -28.86 28.59 -25.60
N PRO A 37 -28.96 28.53 -24.27
CA PRO A 37 -29.87 27.59 -23.65
C PRO A 37 -31.32 28.10 -23.80
N ARG A 38 -32.18 27.18 -24.28
CA ARG A 38 -33.65 27.26 -24.22
C ARG A 38 -34.01 27.36 -22.73
N ARG A 39 -34.60 28.50 -22.32
CA ARG A 39 -35.09 28.71 -20.96
C ARG A 39 -36.21 27.74 -20.65
N GLU A 40 -35.93 26.69 -19.86
CA GLU A 40 -36.92 26.03 -19.03
C GLU A 40 -36.71 26.52 -17.61
N THR A 41 -37.61 27.36 -17.16
CA THR A 41 -37.66 27.88 -15.79
C THR A 41 -38.33 26.82 -14.90
N THR A 42 -37.56 25.88 -14.39
CA THR A 42 -37.92 25.16 -13.18
C THR A 42 -37.05 25.75 -12.06
N HIS A 43 -37.68 26.55 -11.19
CA HIS A 43 -37.07 26.98 -9.94
C HIS A 43 -36.84 25.77 -9.04
N HIS A 44 -35.66 25.13 -9.22
CA HIS A 44 -35.17 24.17 -8.24
C HIS A 44 -34.41 25.00 -7.19
N GLU A 45 -35.02 25.20 -6.03
CA GLU A 45 -34.27 25.78 -4.91
C GLU A 45 -33.13 24.79 -4.56
N PRO A 46 -31.86 25.26 -4.56
CA PRO A 46 -30.74 24.36 -4.28
C PRO A 46 -30.87 23.83 -2.83
N SER A 47 -30.65 22.54 -2.67
CA SER A 47 -30.70 21.88 -1.37
C SER A 47 -29.70 22.51 -0.39
N LEU A 48 -29.93 22.41 0.91
CA LEU A 48 -29.03 22.97 1.94
C LEU A 48 -27.57 22.51 1.73
N LYS A 49 -27.35 21.30 1.21
CA LYS A 49 -26.00 20.79 0.89
C LYS A 49 -25.39 21.53 -0.30
N GLU A 50 -26.15 21.77 -1.37
CA GLU A 50 -25.67 22.52 -2.54
C GLU A 50 -25.43 24.01 -2.21
N ARG A 51 -26.24 24.59 -1.30
CA ARG A 51 -25.98 25.94 -0.79
C ARG A 51 -24.71 26.00 0.07
N PHE A 52 -24.40 24.94 0.83
CA PHE A 52 -23.20 24.87 1.65
C PHE A 52 -21.93 24.66 0.79
N THR A 53 -21.99 23.82 -0.24
CA THR A 53 -20.87 23.64 -1.18
C THR A 53 -20.62 24.89 -2.03
N LEU A 54 -21.68 25.53 -2.55
CA LEU A 54 -21.57 26.81 -3.26
C LEU A 54 -21.05 27.93 -2.35
N TRP A 55 -21.42 27.96 -1.07
CA TRP A 55 -20.90 28.93 -0.12
C TRP A 55 -19.40 28.70 0.17
N HIS A 56 -18.97 27.44 0.24
CA HIS A 56 -17.57 27.07 0.45
C HIS A 56 -16.70 27.39 -0.78
N GLU A 57 -17.23 27.19 -1.99
CA GLU A 57 -16.50 27.49 -3.24
C GLU A 57 -16.45 28.97 -3.59
N THR A 58 -17.52 29.76 -3.27
CA THR A 58 -17.64 31.15 -3.74
C THR A 58 -17.24 32.18 -2.70
N LYS A 59 -17.23 31.88 -1.42
CA LYS A 59 -17.06 32.86 -0.34
C LYS A 59 -16.07 32.49 0.76
N ALA A 60 -15.10 31.57 0.50
CA ALA A 60 -13.94 31.55 1.38
C ALA A 60 -13.24 32.92 1.18
N PRO A 61 -13.35 33.90 2.13
CA PRO A 61 -12.73 35.21 1.94
C PRO A 61 -11.24 34.96 1.69
N GLY A 62 -10.64 35.78 0.80
CA GLY A 62 -9.20 35.66 0.47
C GLY A 62 -8.30 35.59 1.70
N PHE A 63 -8.78 36.17 2.81
CA PHE A 63 -8.18 36.06 4.13
C PHE A 63 -8.01 34.59 4.60
N PHE A 64 -9.04 33.74 4.48
CA PHE A 64 -8.92 32.32 4.92
C PHE A 64 -7.96 31.51 4.03
N LYS A 65 -7.91 31.79 2.72
CA LYS A 65 -6.94 31.15 1.82
C LYS A 65 -5.51 31.59 2.15
N ALA A 66 -5.32 32.88 2.42
CA ALA A 66 -4.03 33.40 2.84
C ALA A 66 -3.61 32.85 4.21
N ALA A 67 -4.52 32.85 5.18
CA ALA A 67 -4.27 32.28 6.52
C ALA A 67 -3.91 30.81 6.46
N TYR A 68 -4.64 30.01 5.65
CA TYR A 68 -4.33 28.58 5.44
C TYR A 68 -2.95 28.38 4.82
N SER A 69 -2.59 29.17 3.77
CA SER A 69 -1.28 29.08 3.14
C SER A 69 -0.16 29.45 4.10
N VAL A 70 -0.34 30.52 4.87
CA VAL A 70 0.64 30.94 5.88
C VAL A 70 0.78 29.87 6.97
N ALA A 71 -0.33 29.36 7.50
CA ALA A 71 -0.31 28.28 8.50
C ALA A 71 0.39 27.01 7.97
N SER A 72 0.12 26.63 6.72
CA SER A 72 0.77 25.49 6.08
C SER A 72 2.30 25.68 6.00
N VAL A 73 2.76 26.85 5.56
CA VAL A 73 4.19 27.17 5.50
C VAL A 73 4.83 27.16 6.90
N VAL A 74 4.17 27.77 7.89
CA VAL A 74 4.65 27.78 9.28
C VAL A 74 4.77 26.35 9.83
N ILE A 75 3.76 25.52 9.63
CA ILE A 75 3.78 24.11 10.06
C ILE A 75 4.94 23.35 9.40
N CYS A 76 5.12 23.52 8.08
CA CYS A 76 6.23 22.86 7.36
C CYS A 76 7.60 23.33 7.88
N LEU A 77 7.78 24.63 8.07
CA LEU A 77 9.05 25.17 8.60
C LEU A 77 9.30 24.72 10.04
N THR A 78 8.27 24.67 10.88
CA THR A 78 8.38 24.15 12.25
C THR A 78 8.76 22.68 12.23
N LEU A 79 8.13 21.86 11.39
CA LEU A 79 8.46 20.45 11.26
C LEU A 79 9.91 20.25 10.78
N ILE A 80 10.34 20.99 9.76
CA ILE A 80 11.72 20.94 9.26
C ILE A 80 12.70 21.35 10.37
N SER A 81 12.39 22.41 11.11
CA SER A 81 13.26 22.87 12.21
C SER A 81 13.38 21.82 13.32
N ILE A 82 12.25 21.19 13.71
CA ILE A 82 12.26 20.11 14.71
C ILE A 82 13.11 18.94 14.21
N LEU A 83 12.94 18.53 12.95
CA LEU A 83 13.70 17.43 12.37
C LEU A 83 15.22 17.74 12.32
N LEU A 84 15.60 18.97 11.92
CA LEU A 84 17.01 19.39 11.90
C LEU A 84 17.61 19.40 13.30
N ILE A 85 16.88 19.90 14.30
CA ILE A 85 17.29 19.86 15.69
C ILE A 85 17.46 18.42 16.15
N THR A 86 16.49 17.54 15.86
CA THR A 86 16.60 16.11 16.21
C THR A 86 17.83 15.47 15.58
N VAL A 87 18.10 15.75 14.29
CA VAL A 87 19.30 15.23 13.60
C VAL A 87 20.59 15.75 14.24
N SER A 88 20.62 17.00 14.72
CA SER A 88 21.81 17.55 15.38
C SER A 88 22.15 16.88 16.72
N PHE A 89 21.19 16.22 17.35
CA PHE A 89 21.39 15.44 18.58
C PHE A 89 21.67 13.96 18.34
N LEU A 90 21.69 13.51 17.07
CA LEU A 90 22.05 12.12 16.78
C LEU A 90 23.52 11.87 17.10
N PRO A 91 23.86 10.68 17.61
CA PRO A 91 25.24 10.27 17.82
C PRO A 91 26.04 10.29 16.51
N GLU A 92 27.33 10.53 16.60
CA GLU A 92 28.21 10.53 15.43
C GLU A 92 28.25 9.17 14.75
N TYR A 93 28.14 9.17 13.42
CA TYR A 93 28.14 7.94 12.62
C TYR A 93 29.50 7.23 12.76
N GLY A 94 29.46 5.93 13.07
CA GLY A 94 30.65 5.09 13.19
C GLY A 94 31.34 5.15 14.56
N ASN A 95 30.81 5.90 15.53
CA ASN A 95 31.35 5.87 16.89
C ASN A 95 31.03 4.51 17.56
N PRO A 96 32.02 3.74 18.04
CA PRO A 96 31.81 2.46 18.72
C PRO A 96 30.99 2.57 20.01
N ASP A 97 31.04 3.73 20.68
CA ASP A 97 30.32 3.98 21.94
C ASP A 97 28.83 4.41 21.71
N ASN A 98 28.32 4.28 20.49
CA ASN A 98 26.94 4.61 20.22
C ASN A 98 25.96 3.72 21.04
N PRO A 99 24.87 4.29 21.57
CA PRO A 99 23.86 3.52 22.32
C PRO A 99 23.24 2.35 21.54
N THR A 100 23.39 2.33 20.22
CA THR A 100 22.96 1.22 19.35
C THR A 100 23.89 0.01 19.41
N ASN A 101 25.15 0.19 19.84
CA ASN A 101 26.13 -0.85 20.04
C ASN A 101 26.00 -1.38 21.47
N ASN A 102 25.07 -2.28 21.69
CA ASN A 102 24.74 -2.85 22.98
C ASN A 102 24.72 -4.38 22.91
N GLU A 103 24.61 -5.02 24.07
CA GLU A 103 24.57 -6.48 24.19
C GLU A 103 23.51 -7.16 23.30
N VAL A 104 22.40 -6.45 23.03
CA VAL A 104 21.32 -6.97 22.16
C VAL A 104 21.76 -7.00 20.71
N SER A 105 22.39 -5.95 20.22
CA SER A 105 22.91 -5.88 18.85
C SER A 105 24.06 -6.87 18.64
N GLU A 106 24.94 -7.01 19.62
CA GLU A 106 26.02 -8.00 19.62
C GLU A 106 25.47 -9.43 19.53
N ARG A 107 24.51 -9.78 20.37
CA ARG A 107 23.84 -11.10 20.33
C ARG A 107 23.19 -11.39 18.98
N TYR A 108 22.52 -10.41 18.36
CA TYR A 108 21.93 -10.61 17.06
C TYR A 108 22.97 -10.87 15.97
N ILE A 109 24.15 -10.26 16.07
CA ILE A 109 25.21 -10.38 15.07
C ILE A 109 25.99 -11.70 15.30
N GLU A 110 26.38 -12.00 16.52
CA GLU A 110 27.28 -13.11 16.82
C GLU A 110 26.54 -14.45 16.95
N GLN A 111 25.37 -14.48 17.60
CA GLN A 111 24.62 -15.68 17.89
C GLN A 111 23.41 -15.91 16.98
N GLY A 112 23.05 -14.91 16.18
CA GLY A 112 21.82 -14.93 15.39
C GLY A 112 21.69 -16.11 14.45
N MET A 113 22.76 -16.52 13.78
CA MET A 113 22.74 -17.68 12.89
C MET A 113 22.61 -19.00 13.65
N GLU A 114 23.25 -19.12 14.81
CA GLU A 114 23.19 -20.33 15.65
C GLU A 114 21.82 -20.47 16.32
N GLU A 115 21.28 -19.37 16.86
CA GLU A 115 20.00 -19.37 17.58
C GLU A 115 18.78 -19.49 16.64
N THR A 116 18.82 -18.87 15.45
CA THR A 116 17.68 -18.83 14.52
C THR A 116 17.80 -19.77 13.33
N GLY A 117 19.01 -20.26 13.03
CA GLY A 117 19.28 -21.06 11.83
C GLY A 117 19.24 -20.25 10.52
N ALA A 118 19.02 -18.93 10.56
CA ALA A 118 18.90 -18.10 9.39
C ALA A 118 20.25 -17.46 9.02
N VAL A 119 20.68 -17.69 7.77
CA VAL A 119 21.89 -17.02 7.21
C VAL A 119 21.64 -15.52 7.07
N ASN A 120 20.43 -15.12 6.72
CA ASN A 120 20.03 -13.73 6.70
C ASN A 120 19.65 -13.27 8.11
N ILE A 121 20.58 -12.59 8.76
CA ILE A 121 20.43 -12.08 10.13
C ILE A 121 19.20 -11.18 10.29
N VAL A 122 18.88 -10.35 9.29
CA VAL A 122 17.70 -9.46 9.32
C VAL A 122 16.43 -10.27 9.43
N THR A 123 16.32 -11.35 8.66
CA THR A 123 15.15 -12.25 8.70
C THR A 123 15.06 -13.00 10.03
N GLY A 124 16.19 -13.47 10.57
CA GLY A 124 16.26 -14.04 11.92
C GLY A 124 15.76 -13.06 12.98
N MET A 125 16.23 -11.83 12.91
CA MET A 125 15.81 -10.77 13.83
C MET A 125 14.31 -10.49 13.76
N ILE A 126 13.75 -10.23 12.58
CA ILE A 126 12.35 -9.78 12.43
C ILE A 126 11.30 -10.91 12.50
N LEU A 127 11.69 -12.17 12.28
CA LEU A 127 10.75 -13.30 12.31
C LEU A 127 10.97 -14.26 13.48
N ASP A 128 12.06 -14.09 14.22
CA ASP A 128 12.30 -14.90 15.42
C ASP A 128 12.45 -14.03 16.67
N TYR A 129 13.55 -13.32 16.85
CA TYR A 129 13.77 -12.50 18.04
C TYR A 129 12.67 -11.46 18.27
N ARG A 130 12.26 -10.74 17.20
CA ARG A 130 11.24 -9.67 17.24
C ARG A 130 9.99 -10.03 16.42
N ALA A 131 9.63 -11.29 16.42
CA ALA A 131 8.55 -11.78 15.57
C ALA A 131 7.16 -11.18 15.86
N PHE A 132 6.93 -10.68 17.06
CA PHE A 132 5.69 -9.96 17.39
C PHE A 132 5.57 -8.61 16.66
N ASP A 133 6.69 -7.96 16.30
CA ASP A 133 6.64 -6.74 15.50
C ASP A 133 6.05 -7.04 14.12
N THR A 134 6.54 -8.08 13.44
CA THR A 134 6.03 -8.50 12.13
C THR A 134 4.59 -9.04 12.20
N LEU A 135 4.21 -9.69 13.30
CA LEU A 135 2.82 -10.06 13.56
C LEU A 135 1.93 -8.81 13.62
N GLY A 136 2.38 -7.78 14.36
CA GLY A 136 1.70 -6.49 14.46
C GLY A 136 1.54 -5.82 13.10
N GLU A 137 2.62 -5.74 12.30
CA GLU A 137 2.60 -5.17 10.94
C GLU A 137 1.58 -5.88 10.03
N SER A 138 1.56 -7.21 10.05
CA SER A 138 0.61 -8.01 9.27
C SER A 138 -0.85 -7.75 9.69
N HIS A 139 -1.10 -7.57 10.99
CA HIS A 139 -2.42 -7.24 11.52
C HIS A 139 -2.84 -5.80 11.17
N VAL A 140 -1.91 -4.84 11.16
CA VAL A 140 -2.19 -3.47 10.71
C VAL A 140 -2.61 -3.46 9.25
N LEU A 141 -1.90 -4.19 8.37
CA LEU A 141 -2.29 -4.33 6.95
C LEU A 141 -3.69 -4.94 6.81
N PHE A 142 -3.98 -6.00 7.57
CA PHE A 142 -5.31 -6.62 7.57
C PHE A 142 -6.39 -5.67 8.05
N THR A 143 -6.16 -4.97 9.15
CA THR A 143 -7.11 -4.01 9.73
C THR A 143 -7.37 -2.85 8.78
N ALA A 144 -6.34 -2.30 8.14
CA ALA A 144 -6.47 -1.26 7.13
C ALA A 144 -7.32 -1.74 5.94
N SER A 145 -7.05 -2.95 5.44
CA SER A 145 -7.84 -3.55 4.36
C SER A 145 -9.30 -3.77 4.76
N ALA A 146 -9.55 -4.26 5.97
CA ALA A 146 -10.89 -4.46 6.50
C ALA A 146 -11.65 -3.13 6.66
N ALA A 147 -10.98 -2.09 7.16
CA ALA A 147 -11.55 -0.75 7.30
C ALA A 147 -11.96 -0.17 5.93
N VAL A 148 -11.08 -0.26 4.94
CA VAL A 148 -11.39 0.20 3.58
C VAL A 148 -12.55 -0.59 2.98
N MET A 149 -12.58 -1.92 3.18
CA MET A 149 -13.71 -2.75 2.72
C MET A 149 -15.05 -2.34 3.36
N LEU A 150 -15.05 -1.97 4.64
CA LEU A 150 -16.25 -1.51 5.34
C LEU A 150 -16.70 -0.13 4.84
N LEU A 151 -15.76 0.81 4.68
CA LEU A 151 -16.04 2.16 4.20
C LEU A 151 -16.55 2.17 2.76
N MET A 152 -16.02 1.28 1.91
CA MET A 152 -16.41 1.16 0.50
C MET A 152 -17.63 0.26 0.28
N LYS A 153 -18.19 -0.32 1.34
CA LYS A 153 -19.37 -1.17 1.25
C LYS A 153 -20.61 -0.31 0.98
N LYS A 154 -21.08 -0.35 -0.26
CA LYS A 154 -22.28 0.39 -0.68
C LYS A 154 -23.54 -0.24 -0.14
N ASP A 155 -24.46 0.58 0.35
CA ASP A 155 -25.82 0.15 0.67
C ASP A 155 -26.52 -0.35 -0.61
N LYS A 156 -27.10 -1.55 -0.54
CA LYS A 156 -27.72 -2.25 -1.68
C LYS A 156 -28.91 -1.49 -2.33
N LYS A 157 -29.31 -0.32 -1.80
CA LYS A 157 -30.47 0.45 -2.25
C LYS A 157 -30.18 1.49 -3.33
N GLY A 158 -28.95 1.81 -3.65
CA GLY A 158 -28.61 2.75 -4.72
C GLY A 158 -28.34 1.99 -6.04
N LYS A 159 -29.28 1.97 -6.98
CA LYS A 159 -29.01 1.63 -8.38
C LYS A 159 -28.11 2.73 -8.95
N VAL A 160 -26.81 2.60 -8.82
CA VAL A 160 -25.91 3.44 -9.58
C VAL A 160 -25.91 2.94 -11.00
N ALA A 161 -26.23 3.84 -11.93
CA ALA A 161 -26.05 3.60 -13.34
C ALA A 161 -24.60 3.15 -13.56
N SER A 162 -24.42 1.85 -13.77
CA SER A 162 -23.16 1.28 -14.18
C SER A 162 -22.80 1.91 -15.52
N ASN A 163 -22.04 3.01 -15.44
CA ASN A 163 -21.40 3.56 -16.63
C ASN A 163 -20.44 2.46 -17.10
N LYS A 164 -20.87 1.71 -18.12
CA LYS A 164 -20.12 0.63 -18.76
C LYS A 164 -18.92 1.22 -19.51
N PHE A 165 -18.05 1.93 -18.79
CA PHE A 165 -16.76 2.28 -19.31
C PHE A 165 -15.88 1.03 -19.23
N SER A 166 -16.02 0.18 -20.22
CA SER A 166 -15.02 -0.86 -20.49
C SER A 166 -13.94 -0.20 -21.33
N PRO A 167 -12.80 0.23 -20.76
CA PRO A 167 -11.73 0.75 -21.56
C PRO A 167 -11.34 -0.33 -22.56
N LYS A 168 -11.23 0.04 -23.87
CA LYS A 168 -10.66 -0.84 -24.88
C LYS A 168 -9.28 -1.24 -24.38
N ARG A 169 -9.14 -2.50 -23.99
CA ARG A 169 -7.87 -3.01 -23.48
C ARG A 169 -6.88 -3.03 -24.60
N ASP A 170 -5.74 -2.39 -24.36
CA ASP A 170 -4.65 -2.36 -25.31
C ASP A 170 -4.10 -3.79 -25.51
N PRO A 171 -4.10 -4.33 -26.73
CA PRO A 171 -3.56 -5.65 -27.02
C PRO A 171 -2.06 -5.74 -26.71
N ILE A 172 -1.32 -4.64 -26.78
CA ILE A 172 0.11 -4.58 -26.44
C ILE A 172 0.29 -4.89 -24.95
N VAL A 173 -0.44 -4.19 -24.06
CA VAL A 173 -0.40 -4.42 -22.61
C VAL A 173 -0.75 -5.87 -22.27
N LYS A 174 -1.75 -6.44 -22.94
CA LYS A 174 -2.18 -7.82 -22.74
C LYS A 174 -1.09 -8.83 -23.12
N ASN A 175 -0.40 -8.62 -24.22
CA ASN A 175 0.66 -9.51 -24.67
C ASN A 175 1.90 -9.43 -23.78
N ILE A 176 2.29 -8.21 -23.41
CA ILE A 176 3.41 -7.98 -22.47
C ILE A 176 3.09 -8.59 -21.10
N ALA A 177 1.91 -8.35 -20.57
CA ALA A 177 1.47 -8.90 -19.28
C ALA A 177 1.47 -10.43 -19.28
N ARG A 178 1.05 -11.08 -20.37
CA ARG A 178 1.07 -12.54 -20.49
C ARG A 178 2.48 -13.13 -20.32
N PHE A 179 3.49 -12.39 -20.78
CA PHE A 179 4.88 -12.80 -20.65
C PHE A 179 5.45 -12.47 -19.25
N ILE A 180 5.21 -11.26 -18.75
CA ILE A 180 5.82 -10.77 -17.51
C ILE A 180 5.23 -11.44 -16.25
N ILE A 181 3.91 -11.69 -16.21
CA ILE A 181 3.25 -12.22 -15.01
C ILE A 181 3.86 -13.53 -14.50
N PRO A 182 4.12 -14.55 -15.33
CA PRO A 182 4.76 -15.78 -14.87
C PRO A 182 6.14 -15.53 -14.24
N PHE A 183 6.94 -14.63 -14.82
CA PHE A 183 8.25 -14.29 -14.25
C PHE A 183 8.11 -13.62 -12.87
N LEU A 184 7.18 -12.67 -12.73
CA LEU A 184 6.92 -12.02 -11.45
C LEU A 184 6.45 -13.02 -10.39
N LEU A 185 5.59 -13.97 -10.76
CA LEU A 185 5.13 -15.01 -9.83
C LEU A 185 6.27 -15.93 -9.40
N VAL A 186 7.09 -16.42 -10.34
CA VAL A 186 8.25 -17.28 -10.03
C VAL A 186 9.25 -16.52 -9.16
N PHE A 187 9.52 -15.24 -9.50
CA PHE A 187 10.41 -14.39 -8.71
C PHE A 187 9.85 -14.11 -7.31
N GLY A 188 8.55 -13.86 -7.17
CA GLY A 188 7.90 -13.71 -5.87
C GLY A 188 8.00 -14.98 -5.01
N ILE A 189 7.78 -16.16 -5.60
CA ILE A 189 7.95 -17.44 -4.92
C ILE A 189 9.41 -17.64 -4.50
N TYR A 190 10.37 -17.31 -5.37
CA TYR A 190 11.80 -17.36 -5.05
C TYR A 190 12.13 -16.49 -3.83
N LEU A 191 11.71 -15.22 -3.82
CA LEU A 191 11.94 -14.31 -2.69
C LEU A 191 11.30 -14.83 -1.39
N MET A 192 10.14 -15.48 -1.50
CA MET A 192 9.40 -16.02 -0.36
C MET A 192 10.13 -17.21 0.27
N LEU A 193 10.63 -18.13 -0.57
CA LEU A 193 11.29 -19.35 -0.12
C LEU A 193 12.74 -19.12 0.32
N ASN A 194 13.42 -18.11 -0.23
CA ASN A 194 14.82 -17.83 0.07
C ASN A 194 15.03 -16.65 1.03
N GLY A 195 13.97 -16.10 1.64
CA GLY A 195 14.09 -14.93 2.51
C GLY A 195 14.96 -15.11 3.74
N HIS A 196 15.13 -16.34 4.24
CA HIS A 196 16.02 -16.67 5.36
C HIS A 196 17.46 -16.91 4.93
N LEU A 197 17.74 -17.08 3.63
CA LEU A 197 19.07 -17.31 3.07
C LEU A 197 19.67 -16.07 2.43
N SER A 198 18.82 -15.22 1.81
CA SER A 198 19.24 -14.07 1.00
C SER A 198 18.38 -12.84 1.31
N PRO A 199 18.79 -11.65 0.86
CA PRO A 199 17.92 -10.47 0.92
C PRO A 199 16.57 -10.74 0.24
N GLY A 200 15.49 -10.61 1.01
CA GLY A 200 14.13 -10.90 0.55
C GLY A 200 13.18 -10.96 1.75
N GLY A 201 12.20 -11.87 1.67
CA GLY A 201 11.27 -12.14 2.75
C GLY A 201 9.81 -12.03 2.34
N GLY A 202 8.91 -12.30 3.28
CA GLY A 202 7.48 -12.38 3.02
C GLY A 202 6.88 -11.07 2.47
N PHE A 203 7.25 -9.92 3.02
CA PHE A 203 6.71 -8.63 2.56
C PHE A 203 7.08 -8.31 1.11
N SER A 204 8.36 -8.39 0.76
CA SER A 204 8.83 -8.13 -0.61
C SER A 204 8.28 -9.13 -1.61
N ALA A 205 8.27 -10.41 -1.26
CA ALA A 205 7.66 -11.48 -2.06
C ALA A 205 6.17 -11.24 -2.27
N GLY A 206 5.44 -10.92 -1.20
CA GLY A 206 4.01 -10.61 -1.26
C GLY A 206 3.69 -9.38 -2.09
N ALA A 207 4.53 -8.34 -2.03
CA ALA A 207 4.38 -7.15 -2.86
C ALA A 207 4.54 -7.47 -4.35
N VAL A 208 5.57 -8.25 -4.72
CA VAL A 208 5.80 -8.68 -6.12
C VAL A 208 4.65 -9.56 -6.63
N MET A 209 4.19 -10.53 -5.82
CA MET A 209 3.04 -11.37 -6.17
C MET A 209 1.74 -10.55 -6.27
N GLY A 210 1.51 -9.63 -5.34
CA GLY A 210 0.38 -8.70 -5.38
C GLY A 210 0.39 -7.82 -6.63
N ALA A 211 1.56 -7.29 -7.00
CA ALA A 211 1.73 -6.54 -8.24
C ALA A 211 1.40 -7.39 -9.48
N SER A 212 1.79 -8.67 -9.49
CA SER A 212 1.45 -9.60 -10.58
C SER A 212 -0.06 -9.81 -10.70
N PHE A 213 -0.78 -9.93 -9.59
CA PHE A 213 -2.25 -10.06 -9.56
C PHE A 213 -2.94 -8.78 -10.03
N ILE A 214 -2.41 -7.62 -9.65
CA ILE A 214 -2.89 -6.31 -10.12
C ILE A 214 -2.67 -6.18 -11.63
N LEU A 215 -1.49 -6.52 -12.13
CA LEU A 215 -1.18 -6.51 -13.56
C LEU A 215 -2.10 -7.46 -14.33
N TYR A 216 -2.35 -8.67 -13.80
CA TYR A 216 -3.30 -9.61 -14.39
C TYR A 216 -4.71 -9.03 -14.50
N SER A 217 -5.21 -8.43 -13.42
CA SER A 217 -6.53 -7.81 -13.40
C SER A 217 -6.62 -6.61 -14.35
N SER A 218 -5.57 -5.81 -14.45
CA SER A 218 -5.50 -4.65 -15.35
C SER A 218 -5.48 -5.07 -16.83
N ALA A 219 -4.64 -6.05 -17.18
CA ALA A 219 -4.47 -6.50 -18.56
C ALA A 219 -5.63 -7.35 -19.09
N PHE A 220 -6.10 -8.32 -18.29
CA PHE A 220 -7.14 -9.28 -18.71
C PHE A 220 -8.53 -8.90 -18.22
N GLY A 221 -8.63 -8.03 -17.24
CA GLY A 221 -9.84 -7.47 -16.69
C GLY A 221 -10.36 -8.15 -15.43
N TYR A 222 -11.00 -7.33 -14.63
CA TYR A 222 -11.53 -7.71 -13.33
C TYR A 222 -12.40 -8.98 -13.35
N LYS A 223 -13.26 -9.14 -14.37
CA LYS A 223 -14.14 -10.33 -14.48
C LYS A 223 -13.35 -11.63 -14.63
N GLN A 224 -12.21 -11.62 -15.33
CA GLN A 224 -11.35 -12.80 -15.45
C GLN A 224 -10.51 -13.00 -14.18
N ALA A 225 -9.97 -11.95 -13.61
CA ALA A 225 -9.24 -12.01 -12.36
C ALA A 225 -10.10 -12.58 -11.22
N LYS A 226 -11.38 -12.18 -11.13
CA LYS A 226 -12.31 -12.68 -10.11
C LYS A 226 -12.58 -14.20 -10.21
N LYS A 227 -12.39 -14.83 -11.37
CA LYS A 227 -12.54 -16.29 -11.50
C LYS A 227 -11.40 -17.05 -10.82
N VAL A 228 -10.20 -16.48 -10.83
CA VAL A 228 -8.99 -17.07 -10.21
C VAL A 228 -8.86 -16.59 -8.77
N LEU A 229 -8.96 -15.28 -8.56
CA LEU A 229 -8.82 -14.62 -7.27
C LEU A 229 -10.22 -14.25 -6.73
N THR A 230 -10.92 -15.23 -6.20
CA THR A 230 -12.25 -14.99 -5.60
C THR A 230 -12.11 -14.26 -4.27
N GLU A 231 -13.08 -13.41 -3.95
CA GLU A 231 -13.10 -12.68 -2.67
C GLU A 231 -13.07 -13.63 -1.46
N LYS A 232 -13.73 -14.81 -1.60
CA LYS A 232 -13.72 -15.84 -0.56
C LYS A 232 -12.31 -16.42 -0.39
N PHE A 233 -11.63 -16.75 -1.49
CA PHE A 233 -10.27 -17.28 -1.47
C PHE A 233 -9.32 -16.31 -0.78
N ILE A 234 -9.31 -15.03 -1.20
CA ILE A 234 -8.46 -13.98 -0.62
C ILE A 234 -8.69 -13.85 0.89
N ARG A 235 -9.96 -13.76 1.31
CA ARG A 235 -10.32 -13.63 2.73
C ARG A 235 -9.88 -14.85 3.55
N VAL A 236 -10.15 -16.05 3.06
CA VAL A 236 -9.77 -17.28 3.76
C VAL A 236 -8.25 -17.41 3.85
N THR A 237 -7.53 -17.17 2.76
CA THR A 237 -6.07 -17.20 2.75
C THR A 237 -5.48 -16.21 3.74
N THR A 238 -5.94 -14.95 3.75
CA THR A 238 -5.46 -13.95 4.69
C THR A 238 -5.73 -14.34 6.15
N LEU A 239 -6.94 -14.79 6.48
CA LEU A 239 -7.30 -15.20 7.83
C LEU A 239 -6.52 -16.42 8.28
N CYS A 240 -6.39 -17.46 7.44
CA CYS A 240 -5.61 -18.65 7.77
C CYS A 240 -4.13 -18.33 7.97
N SER A 241 -3.55 -17.47 7.12
CA SER A 241 -2.15 -17.06 7.26
C SER A 241 -1.90 -16.28 8.54
N LEU A 242 -2.79 -15.34 8.91
CA LEU A 242 -2.67 -14.61 10.17
C LEU A 242 -2.88 -15.51 11.39
N ALA A 243 -3.87 -16.40 11.35
CA ALA A 243 -4.10 -17.36 12.42
C ALA A 243 -2.92 -18.32 12.61
N PHE A 244 -2.35 -18.80 11.51
CA PHE A 244 -1.15 -19.62 11.53
C PHE A 244 0.03 -18.88 12.16
N TYR A 245 0.29 -17.62 11.73
CA TYR A 245 1.37 -16.81 12.27
C TYR A 245 1.19 -16.59 13.78
N ALA A 246 0.00 -16.16 14.19
CA ALA A 246 -0.31 -15.96 15.61
C ALA A 246 -0.13 -17.27 16.43
N GLY A 247 -0.67 -18.37 15.95
CA GLY A 247 -0.55 -19.67 16.61
C GLY A 247 0.90 -20.16 16.73
N ALA A 248 1.70 -20.02 15.65
CA ALA A 248 3.10 -20.42 15.65
C ALA A 248 3.92 -19.60 16.65
N LYS A 249 3.69 -18.28 16.73
CA LYS A 249 4.43 -17.43 17.68
C LYS A 249 3.92 -17.52 19.10
N CYS A 250 2.62 -17.74 19.31
CA CYS A 250 2.10 -18.08 20.63
C CYS A 250 2.74 -19.39 21.17
N TYR A 251 2.89 -20.40 20.32
CA TYR A 251 3.58 -21.65 20.69
C TYR A 251 5.05 -21.37 21.05
N SER A 252 5.82 -20.66 20.20
CA SER A 252 7.23 -20.34 20.49
C SER A 252 7.36 -19.53 21.79
N PHE A 253 6.50 -18.55 22.02
CA PHE A 253 6.48 -17.75 23.22
C PHE A 253 6.19 -18.58 24.48
N PHE A 254 5.19 -19.47 24.39
CA PHE A 254 4.83 -20.35 25.51
C PHE A 254 6.00 -21.29 25.86
N CYS A 255 6.65 -21.90 24.88
CA CYS A 255 7.82 -22.73 25.09
C CYS A 255 8.97 -21.94 25.72
N GLY A 256 9.30 -20.77 25.19
CA GLY A 256 10.35 -19.91 25.73
C GLY A 256 10.09 -19.45 27.17
N ALA A 257 8.86 -19.01 27.47
CA ALA A 257 8.48 -18.56 28.79
C ALA A 257 8.51 -19.67 29.87
N ASN A 258 8.32 -20.93 29.46
CA ASN A 258 8.34 -22.09 30.36
C ASN A 258 9.66 -22.89 30.30
N HIS A 259 10.68 -22.39 29.59
CA HIS A 259 11.96 -23.08 29.39
C HIS A 259 11.83 -24.49 28.78
N ILE A 260 10.78 -24.69 27.96
CA ILE A 260 10.54 -25.94 27.28
C ILE A 260 11.24 -25.89 25.91
N PRO A 261 12.04 -26.91 25.54
CA PRO A 261 12.66 -26.94 24.22
C PRO A 261 11.57 -26.98 23.13
N THR A 262 11.69 -26.09 22.14
CA THR A 262 10.81 -26.15 20.97
C THR A 262 11.12 -27.41 20.19
N GLY A 263 10.11 -28.26 19.92
CA GLY A 263 10.28 -29.48 19.14
C GLY A 263 10.49 -29.23 17.63
N ILE A 264 10.81 -28.00 17.24
CA ILE A 264 10.94 -27.58 15.85
C ILE A 264 12.43 -27.51 15.51
N PRO A 265 12.91 -28.36 14.58
CA PRO A 265 14.32 -28.38 14.21
C PRO A 265 14.68 -27.13 13.42
N LEU A 266 15.82 -26.53 13.75
CA LEU A 266 16.36 -25.38 13.00
C LEU A 266 16.92 -25.80 11.63
N GLY A 267 17.23 -27.07 11.43
CA GLY A 267 17.85 -27.58 10.20
C GLY A 267 19.32 -27.14 10.06
N THR A 268 19.85 -27.28 8.87
CA THR A 268 21.23 -26.84 8.54
C THR A 268 21.17 -25.46 7.93
N PRO A 269 21.85 -24.45 8.51
CA PRO A 269 21.92 -23.12 7.91
C PRO A 269 22.43 -23.18 6.47
N GLY A 270 21.72 -22.55 5.54
CA GLY A 270 22.02 -22.60 4.11
C GLY A 270 21.07 -23.49 3.29
N ASP A 271 20.37 -24.41 3.90
CA ASP A 271 19.35 -25.22 3.22
C ASP A 271 18.01 -24.48 3.10
N ILE A 272 17.24 -24.80 2.06
CA ILE A 272 15.91 -24.20 1.85
C ILE A 272 14.96 -24.55 3.01
N LEU A 273 15.07 -25.77 3.56
CA LEU A 273 14.28 -26.22 4.71
C LEU A 273 15.06 -26.04 6.01
N SER A 274 15.57 -24.86 6.26
CA SER A 274 16.24 -24.48 7.49
C SER A 274 15.47 -23.37 8.21
N SER A 275 16.02 -22.93 9.36
CA SER A 275 15.49 -21.82 10.14
C SER A 275 14.10 -22.04 10.77
N GLY A 276 13.75 -23.28 11.06
CA GLY A 276 12.58 -23.63 11.86
C GLY A 276 11.28 -23.01 11.36
N LEU A 277 10.66 -22.14 12.17
CA LEU A 277 9.41 -21.46 11.82
C LEU A 277 9.57 -20.27 10.85
N ILE A 278 10.78 -19.79 10.60
CA ILE A 278 10.99 -18.57 9.80
C ILE A 278 10.47 -18.75 8.38
N LEU A 279 10.75 -19.87 7.72
CA LEU A 279 10.27 -20.16 6.38
C LEU A 279 8.73 -20.16 6.29
N PRO A 280 7.98 -20.95 7.08
CA PRO A 280 6.52 -20.92 7.02
C PRO A 280 5.91 -19.57 7.41
N LEU A 281 6.57 -18.81 8.30
CA LEU A 281 6.14 -17.45 8.63
C LEU A 281 6.34 -16.47 7.46
N ASN A 282 7.46 -16.57 6.73
CA ASN A 282 7.67 -15.82 5.50
C ASN A 282 6.56 -16.10 4.47
N ILE A 283 6.18 -17.37 4.30
CA ILE A 283 5.09 -17.76 3.39
C ILE A 283 3.77 -17.12 3.86
N ALA A 284 3.46 -17.22 5.14
CA ALA A 284 2.23 -16.67 5.70
C ALA A 284 2.15 -15.13 5.48
N VAL A 285 3.22 -14.40 5.79
CA VAL A 285 3.31 -12.95 5.57
C VAL A 285 3.16 -12.61 4.08
N GLY A 286 3.87 -13.32 3.21
CA GLY A 286 3.79 -13.09 1.76
C GLY A 286 2.38 -13.25 1.20
N LEU A 287 1.65 -14.26 1.66
CA LEU A 287 0.25 -14.47 1.28
C LEU A 287 -0.66 -13.35 1.81
N VAL A 288 -0.47 -12.90 3.06
CA VAL A 288 -1.22 -11.76 3.61
C VAL A 288 -1.00 -10.50 2.77
N VAL A 289 0.26 -10.17 2.49
CA VAL A 289 0.61 -8.97 1.72
C VAL A 289 0.06 -9.05 0.29
N ALA A 290 0.27 -10.15 -0.43
CA ALA A 290 -0.23 -10.33 -1.79
C ALA A 290 -1.76 -10.19 -1.87
N CYS A 291 -2.48 -10.85 -0.94
CA CYS A 291 -3.94 -10.78 -0.86
C CYS A 291 -4.43 -9.38 -0.52
N THR A 292 -3.77 -8.68 0.40
CA THR A 292 -4.13 -7.33 0.83
C THR A 292 -3.93 -6.31 -0.29
N MET A 293 -2.77 -6.33 -0.97
CA MET A 293 -2.47 -5.46 -2.10
C MET A 293 -3.50 -5.63 -3.24
N TYR A 294 -3.80 -6.88 -3.60
CA TYR A 294 -4.83 -7.13 -4.60
C TYR A 294 -6.23 -6.71 -4.14
N SER A 295 -6.56 -6.88 -2.85
CA SER A 295 -7.85 -6.44 -2.28
C SER A 295 -8.05 -4.94 -2.44
N PHE A 296 -7.07 -4.12 -2.09
CA PHE A 296 -7.13 -2.68 -2.29
C PHE A 296 -7.39 -2.33 -3.76
N TYR A 297 -6.59 -2.86 -4.67
CA TYR A 297 -6.78 -2.63 -6.10
C TYR A 297 -8.18 -3.02 -6.57
N SER A 298 -8.68 -4.19 -6.15
CA SER A 298 -9.99 -4.69 -6.58
C SER A 298 -11.14 -3.83 -6.07
N LEU A 299 -11.05 -3.28 -4.86
CA LEU A 299 -12.04 -2.38 -4.27
C LEU A 299 -12.14 -1.07 -5.07
N PHE A 300 -11.00 -0.43 -5.33
CA PHE A 300 -10.96 0.81 -6.12
C PHE A 300 -11.39 0.60 -7.58
N THR A 301 -11.05 -0.54 -8.19
CA THR A 301 -11.44 -0.84 -9.58
C THR A 301 -12.93 -1.12 -9.74
N LYS A 302 -13.61 -1.60 -8.71
CA LYS A 302 -15.07 -1.79 -8.74
C LYS A 302 -15.85 -0.49 -8.87
N GLY A 303 -15.25 0.63 -8.54
CA GLY A 303 -15.91 1.93 -8.58
C GLY A 303 -17.08 2.02 -7.60
N GLU A 304 -17.03 1.28 -6.51
CA GLU A 304 -18.01 1.31 -5.44
C GLU A 304 -17.68 2.45 -4.45
N ILE A 305 -17.39 3.65 -5.01
CA ILE A 305 -17.28 4.90 -4.25
C ILE A 305 -18.59 5.67 -4.44
#